data_4ca208f21c5bc2835afbf2dc2862bf6e
#
_entry.id   4ca208f21c5bc2835afbf2dc2862bf6e
#
_cell.length_a   1.000
_cell.length_b   1.000
_cell.length_c   1.000
_cell.angle_alpha   90.00
_cell.angle_beta   90.00
_cell.angle_gamma   90.00
#
_symmetry.space_group_name_H-M   'P 1'
#
loop_
_entity.id
_entity.type
_entity.pdbx_description
1 polymer ?
#
loop_
_entity_poly.entity_id
_entity_poly.type
_entity_poly.pdbx_seq_one_letter_code
_entity_poly.pdbx_strand_id
1 'polypeptide(L)'
;MVDINERAREAWVEGTTARERIRTVLEETTEYATVAEIADRALTSEPTTRKYLGELVEDDIGVTTQDGRTTRYKRNEGRGIDERIDELRETTSRDELVDGIREMKAQLQAYRDTYEVEGPEELAIELDASADGWADVGRWRATRRSLAIAQAALQVDEAHRLAEA
;
A
#
# COMPACT_ATOMS: atom_id res chain seq x y z
N MET A 1 16.92 -8.72 35.15
CA MET A 1 17.29 -8.18 33.84
C MET A 1 16.02 -7.80 33.13
N VAL A 2 15.84 -6.52 32.78
CA VAL A 2 14.66 -6.06 32.05
C VAL A 2 14.81 -6.46 30.58
N ASP A 3 13.79 -7.13 30.04
CA ASP A 3 13.76 -7.55 28.64
C ASP A 3 13.83 -6.32 27.71
N ILE A 4 14.68 -6.38 26.70
CA ILE A 4 14.82 -5.33 25.68
C ILE A 4 13.47 -5.03 25.01
N ASN A 5 12.65 -6.06 24.79
CA ASN A 5 11.32 -5.90 24.21
C ASN A 5 10.36 -5.17 25.15
N GLU A 6 10.46 -5.38 26.46
CA GLU A 6 9.63 -4.68 27.45
C GLU A 6 9.97 -3.18 27.51
N ARG A 7 11.27 -2.84 27.50
CA ARG A 7 11.71 -1.45 27.42
C ARG A 7 11.27 -0.75 26.12
N ALA A 8 11.34 -1.45 25.01
CA ALA A 8 10.88 -0.90 23.73
C ALA A 8 9.37 -0.62 23.74
N ARG A 9 8.58 -1.49 24.34
CA ARG A 9 7.12 -1.29 24.50
C ARG A 9 6.82 -0.12 25.42
N GLU A 10 7.49 -0.02 26.55
CA GLU A 10 7.33 1.08 27.50
C GLU A 10 7.70 2.42 26.83
N ALA A 11 8.81 2.48 26.11
CA ALA A 11 9.24 3.68 25.38
C ALA A 11 8.25 4.08 24.30
N TRP A 12 7.67 3.13 23.59
CA TRP A 12 6.65 3.40 22.57
C TRP A 12 5.38 3.95 23.19
N VAL A 13 4.91 3.38 24.30
CA VAL A 13 3.73 3.87 25.02
C VAL A 13 3.95 5.27 25.60
N GLU A 14 5.13 5.53 26.17
CA GLU A 14 5.46 6.85 26.72
C GLU A 14 5.63 7.91 25.65
N GLY A 15 6.18 7.55 24.49
CA GLY A 15 6.47 8.49 23.39
C GLY A 15 5.33 8.75 22.42
N THR A 16 4.22 8.02 22.51
CA THR A 16 3.10 8.10 21.57
C THR A 16 1.75 8.09 22.27
N THR A 17 0.74 8.68 21.62
CA THR A 17 -0.65 8.57 22.09
C THR A 17 -1.25 7.22 21.66
N ALA A 18 -2.33 6.82 22.31
CA ALA A 18 -3.09 5.63 21.93
C ALA A 18 -3.57 5.71 20.46
N ARG A 19 -4.04 6.89 20.03
CA ARG A 19 -4.48 7.13 18.65
C ARG A 19 -3.35 6.92 17.64
N GLU A 20 -2.16 7.44 17.91
CA GLU A 20 -0.98 7.27 17.05
C GLU A 20 -0.58 5.80 16.94
N ARG A 21 -0.57 5.06 18.03
CA ARG A 21 -0.25 3.62 18.02
C ARG A 21 -1.27 2.82 17.23
N ILE A 22 -2.57 3.11 17.42
CA ILE A 22 -3.66 2.43 16.68
C ILE A 22 -3.54 2.73 15.19
N ARG A 23 -3.26 3.98 14.81
CA ARG A 23 -3.02 4.37 13.42
C ARG A 23 -1.84 3.62 12.81
N THR A 24 -0.71 3.58 13.49
CA THR A 24 0.48 2.86 13.05
C THR A 24 0.18 1.37 12.81
N VAL A 25 -0.49 0.72 13.76
CA VAL A 25 -0.87 -0.70 13.64
C VAL A 25 -1.84 -0.91 12.47
N LEU A 26 -2.83 -0.05 12.29
CA LEU A 26 -3.78 -0.15 11.18
C LEU A 26 -3.10 0.00 9.83
N GLU A 27 -2.20 0.98 9.67
CA GLU A 27 -1.44 1.21 8.43
C GLU A 27 -0.53 0.03 8.06
N GLU A 28 -0.10 -0.76 9.04
CA GLU A 28 0.67 -2.00 8.85
C GLU A 28 -0.22 -3.25 8.65
N THR A 29 -1.52 -3.14 8.91
CA THR A 29 -2.47 -4.26 8.84
C THR A 29 -2.97 -4.45 7.41
N THR A 30 -2.46 -5.45 6.73
CA THR A 30 -2.78 -5.78 5.32
C THR A 30 -3.91 -6.81 5.19
N GLU A 31 -4.12 -7.63 6.20
CA GLU A 31 -5.21 -8.61 6.31
C GLU A 31 -6.22 -8.14 7.34
N TYR A 32 -7.51 -8.43 7.15
CA TYR A 32 -8.54 -8.04 8.10
C TYR A 32 -8.28 -8.59 9.50
N ALA A 33 -8.19 -7.68 10.48
CA ALA A 33 -7.94 -7.98 11.88
C ALA A 33 -9.08 -7.52 12.78
N THR A 34 -9.28 -8.21 13.89
CA THR A 34 -10.27 -7.84 14.91
C THR A 34 -9.80 -6.65 15.76
N VAL A 35 -10.73 -5.99 16.45
CA VAL A 35 -10.40 -4.94 17.43
C VAL A 35 -9.43 -5.48 18.51
N ALA A 36 -9.67 -6.71 19.00
CA ALA A 36 -8.79 -7.34 20.00
C ALA A 36 -7.35 -7.51 19.51
N GLU A 37 -7.15 -7.98 18.27
CA GLU A 37 -5.83 -8.14 17.65
C GLU A 37 -5.10 -6.80 17.48
N ILE A 38 -5.80 -5.79 17.04
CA ILE A 38 -5.23 -4.44 16.87
C ILE A 38 -4.93 -3.81 18.24
N ALA A 39 -5.83 -3.93 19.21
CA ALA A 39 -5.64 -3.43 20.57
C ALA A 39 -4.39 -4.03 21.23
N ASP A 40 -4.20 -5.33 21.08
CA ASP A 40 -3.03 -6.04 21.62
C ASP A 40 -1.73 -5.52 21.01
N ARG A 41 -1.68 -5.36 19.70
CA ARG A 41 -0.52 -4.82 18.97
C ARG A 41 -0.27 -3.34 19.28
N ALA A 42 -1.31 -2.54 19.45
CA ALA A 42 -1.23 -1.10 19.77
C ALA A 42 -1.00 -0.82 21.26
N LEU A 43 -0.99 -1.84 22.11
CA LEU A 43 -0.84 -1.74 23.57
C LEU A 43 -1.87 -0.80 24.20
N THR A 44 -3.14 -0.98 23.83
CA THR A 44 -4.25 -0.17 24.31
C THR A 44 -5.50 -1.04 24.56
N SER A 45 -6.49 -0.49 25.23
CA SER A 45 -7.75 -1.20 25.54
C SER A 45 -8.61 -1.37 24.28
N GLU A 46 -9.46 -2.40 24.25
CA GLU A 46 -10.41 -2.60 23.14
C GLU A 46 -11.41 -1.45 22.98
N PRO A 47 -12.01 -0.87 24.04
CA PRO A 47 -12.91 0.28 23.89
C PRO A 47 -12.23 1.49 23.24
N THR A 48 -11.02 1.82 23.66
CA THR A 48 -10.21 2.90 23.08
C THR A 48 -9.85 2.61 21.62
N THR A 49 -9.46 1.37 21.34
CA THR A 49 -9.12 0.93 19.97
C THR A 49 -10.34 1.03 19.06
N ARG A 50 -11.51 0.58 19.50
CA ARG A 50 -12.76 0.66 18.72
C ARG A 50 -13.13 2.10 18.38
N LYS A 51 -12.99 3.01 19.34
CA LYS A 51 -13.26 4.44 19.14
C LYS A 51 -12.37 5.02 18.04
N TYR A 52 -11.06 4.84 18.15
CA TYR A 52 -10.11 5.42 17.19
C TYR A 52 -10.13 4.71 15.83
N LEU A 53 -10.39 3.42 15.78
CA LEU A 53 -10.61 2.71 14.51
C LEU A 53 -11.81 3.28 13.76
N GLY A 54 -12.91 3.61 14.47
CA GLY A 54 -14.07 4.27 13.87
C GLY A 54 -13.69 5.62 13.23
N GLU A 55 -12.93 6.45 13.93
CA GLU A 55 -12.43 7.73 13.40
C GLU A 55 -11.52 7.53 12.18
N LEU A 56 -10.61 6.55 12.23
CA LEU A 56 -9.68 6.26 11.14
C LEU A 56 -10.39 5.72 9.89
N VAL A 57 -11.49 5.00 10.06
CA VAL A 57 -12.34 4.57 8.94
C VAL A 57 -13.11 5.76 8.34
N GLU A 58 -13.62 6.66 9.16
CA GLU A 58 -14.23 7.92 8.69
C GLU A 58 -13.25 8.80 7.91
N ASP A 59 -11.95 8.77 8.28
CA ASP A 59 -10.86 9.48 7.60
C ASP A 59 -10.28 8.70 6.39
N ASP A 60 -10.91 7.62 5.96
CA ASP A 60 -10.48 6.73 4.85
C ASP A 60 -9.09 6.09 5.03
N ILE A 61 -8.55 6.05 6.23
CA ILE A 61 -7.26 5.39 6.55
C ILE A 61 -7.42 3.89 6.64
N GLY A 62 -8.57 3.43 7.13
CA GLY A 62 -8.93 2.02 7.22
C GLY A 62 -10.23 1.70 6.51
N VAL A 63 -10.41 0.42 6.23
CA VAL A 63 -11.66 -0.17 5.73
C VAL A 63 -12.12 -1.30 6.64
N THR A 64 -13.41 -1.59 6.63
CA THR A 64 -14.03 -2.60 7.47
C THR A 64 -14.70 -3.69 6.66
N THR A 65 -14.85 -4.85 7.29
CA THR A 65 -15.74 -5.91 6.83
C THR A 65 -16.48 -6.51 8.03
N GLN A 66 -17.64 -7.10 7.78
CA GLN A 66 -18.41 -7.82 8.80
C GLN A 66 -18.22 -9.33 8.61
N ASP A 67 -17.86 -9.99 9.70
CA ASP A 67 -17.81 -11.45 9.79
C ASP A 67 -18.78 -11.88 10.92
N GLY A 68 -20.02 -12.13 10.54
CA GLY A 68 -21.10 -12.33 11.51
C GLY A 68 -21.36 -11.07 12.34
N ARG A 69 -21.12 -11.14 13.64
CA ARG A 69 -21.23 -10.00 14.58
C ARG A 69 -19.90 -9.27 14.80
N THR A 70 -18.83 -9.75 14.21
CA THR A 70 -17.49 -9.21 14.41
C THR A 70 -17.14 -8.27 13.26
N THR A 71 -16.80 -7.03 13.59
CA THR A 71 -16.21 -6.08 12.63
C THR A 71 -14.71 -6.29 12.58
N ARG A 72 -14.17 -6.40 11.37
CA ARG A 72 -12.74 -6.53 11.14
C ARG A 72 -12.24 -5.32 10.35
N TYR A 73 -10.98 -4.97 10.55
CA TYR A 73 -10.35 -3.76 10.03
C TYR A 73 -9.05 -4.08 9.32
N LYS A 74 -8.77 -3.36 8.25
CA LYS A 74 -7.43 -3.31 7.63
C LYS A 74 -7.17 -1.92 7.07
N ARG A 75 -5.93 -1.66 6.67
CA ARG A 75 -5.59 -0.41 5.99
C ARG A 75 -6.38 -0.26 4.69
N ASN A 76 -6.65 0.99 4.32
CA ASN A 76 -7.22 1.30 3.01
C ASN A 76 -6.12 1.30 1.95
N GLU A 77 -6.03 0.22 1.20
CA GLU A 77 -5.04 0.08 0.12
C GLU A 77 -5.22 1.13 -0.99
N GLY A 78 -6.47 1.53 -1.24
CA GLY A 78 -6.79 2.53 -2.26
C GLY A 78 -6.23 3.91 -1.96
N ARG A 79 -6.19 4.30 -0.68
CA ARG A 79 -5.67 5.61 -0.27
C ARG A 79 -4.22 5.84 -0.69
N GLY A 80 -3.36 4.86 -0.51
CA GLY A 80 -1.96 4.97 -0.92
C GLY A 80 -1.80 5.11 -2.44
N ILE A 81 -2.71 4.51 -3.21
CA ILE A 81 -2.76 4.66 -4.68
C ILE A 81 -3.22 6.06 -5.03
N ASP A 82 -4.31 6.55 -4.44
CA ASP A 82 -4.85 7.88 -4.68
C ASP A 82 -3.84 8.97 -4.35
N GLU A 83 -3.18 8.87 -3.20
CA GLU A 83 -2.10 9.80 -2.80
C GLU A 83 -0.96 9.83 -3.83
N ARG A 84 -0.56 8.69 -4.37
CA ARG A 84 0.49 8.62 -5.39
C ARG A 84 0.03 9.18 -6.74
N ILE A 85 -1.23 8.99 -7.10
CA ILE A 85 -1.82 9.60 -8.30
C ILE A 85 -1.80 11.11 -8.18
N ASP A 86 -2.24 11.64 -7.04
CA ASP A 86 -2.26 13.09 -6.79
C ASP A 86 -0.85 13.68 -6.75
N GLU A 87 0.10 13.02 -6.08
CA GLU A 87 1.50 13.41 -6.06
C GLU A 87 2.09 13.51 -7.47
N LEU A 88 1.86 12.50 -8.30
CA LEU A 88 2.34 12.52 -9.69
C LEU A 88 1.73 13.67 -10.50
N ARG A 89 0.45 13.94 -10.32
CA ARG A 89 -0.24 15.04 -11.01
C ARG A 89 0.28 16.41 -10.60
N GLU A 90 0.70 16.57 -9.35
CA GLU A 90 1.25 17.82 -8.82
C GLU A 90 2.70 18.04 -9.21
N THR A 91 3.49 16.97 -9.30
CA THR A 91 4.96 17.03 -9.45
C THR A 91 5.47 16.75 -10.87
N THR A 92 4.63 16.21 -11.75
CA THR A 92 5.04 15.72 -13.08
C THR A 92 4.14 16.32 -14.14
N SER A 93 4.74 16.89 -15.17
CA SER A 93 3.98 17.43 -16.31
C SER A 93 3.35 16.30 -17.14
N ARG A 94 2.33 16.66 -17.93
CA ARG A 94 1.69 15.72 -18.85
C ARG A 94 2.69 15.06 -19.80
N ASP A 95 3.60 15.85 -20.40
CA ASP A 95 4.59 15.33 -21.35
C ASP A 95 5.56 14.35 -20.67
N GLU A 96 6.00 14.66 -19.46
CA GLU A 96 6.81 13.76 -18.63
C GLU A 96 6.07 12.47 -18.28
N LEU A 97 4.77 12.54 -17.95
CA LEU A 97 3.94 11.35 -17.71
C LEU A 97 3.85 10.47 -18.96
N VAL A 98 3.59 11.07 -20.12
CA VAL A 98 3.52 10.33 -21.41
C VAL A 98 4.83 9.65 -21.73
N ASP A 99 5.96 10.35 -21.57
CA ASP A 99 7.29 9.79 -21.80
C ASP A 99 7.63 8.67 -20.82
N GLY A 100 7.33 8.85 -19.54
CA GLY A 100 7.52 7.84 -18.51
C GLY A 100 6.68 6.57 -18.75
N ILE A 101 5.43 6.73 -19.18
CA ILE A 101 4.56 5.61 -19.57
C ILE A 101 5.16 4.84 -20.74
N ARG A 102 5.67 5.54 -21.75
CA ARG A 102 6.32 4.92 -22.92
C ARG A 102 7.57 4.12 -22.51
N GLU A 103 8.40 4.69 -21.65
CA GLU A 103 9.60 4.00 -21.12
C GLU A 103 9.22 2.75 -20.31
N MET A 104 8.24 2.86 -19.41
CA MET A 104 7.80 1.71 -18.60
C MET A 104 7.21 0.60 -19.48
N LYS A 105 6.44 0.93 -20.50
CA LYS A 105 5.92 -0.06 -21.47
C LYS A 105 7.06 -0.76 -22.21
N ALA A 106 8.10 -0.02 -22.60
CA ALA A 106 9.28 -0.59 -23.24
C ALA A 106 10.05 -1.52 -22.30
N GLN A 107 10.20 -1.16 -21.02
CA GLN A 107 10.81 -2.01 -20.00
C GLN A 107 10.03 -3.32 -19.80
N LEU A 108 8.70 -3.24 -19.72
CA LEU A 108 7.86 -4.43 -19.59
C LEU A 108 7.98 -5.35 -20.81
N GLN A 109 8.05 -4.78 -22.00
CA GLN A 109 8.25 -5.56 -23.22
C GLN A 109 9.64 -6.21 -23.23
N ALA A 110 10.69 -5.51 -22.79
CA ALA A 110 12.03 -6.07 -22.68
C ALA A 110 12.11 -7.27 -21.75
N TYR A 111 11.38 -7.25 -20.62
CA TYR A 111 11.27 -8.42 -19.72
C TYR A 111 10.59 -9.61 -20.42
N ARG A 112 9.47 -9.38 -21.13
CA ARG A 112 8.79 -10.42 -21.89
C ARG A 112 9.69 -11.05 -22.93
N ASP A 113 10.44 -10.24 -23.66
CA ASP A 113 11.35 -10.69 -24.70
C ASP A 113 12.55 -11.47 -24.12
N THR A 114 13.08 -10.99 -22.98
CA THR A 114 14.25 -11.63 -22.34
C THR A 114 13.92 -12.99 -21.75
N TYR A 115 12.76 -13.11 -21.10
CA TYR A 115 12.36 -14.33 -20.38
C TYR A 115 11.38 -15.21 -21.15
N GLU A 116 10.86 -14.73 -22.26
CA GLU A 116 9.87 -15.45 -23.11
C GLU A 116 8.63 -15.89 -22.33
N VAL A 117 8.16 -15.02 -21.39
CA VAL A 117 6.97 -15.23 -20.56
C VAL A 117 6.07 -13.98 -20.60
N GLU A 118 4.79 -14.14 -20.30
CA GLU A 118 3.80 -13.07 -20.38
C GLU A 118 3.87 -12.09 -19.18
N GLY A 119 4.34 -12.55 -18.03
CA GLY A 119 4.38 -11.73 -16.82
C GLY A 119 5.30 -12.25 -15.72
N PRO A 120 5.52 -11.44 -14.67
CA PRO A 120 6.43 -11.80 -13.59
C PRO A 120 5.94 -12.98 -12.75
N GLU A 121 4.63 -13.26 -12.74
CA GLU A 121 4.07 -14.41 -12.05
C GLU A 121 4.49 -15.72 -12.71
N GLU A 122 4.45 -15.78 -14.04
CA GLU A 122 4.91 -16.92 -14.81
C GLU A 122 6.42 -17.14 -14.64
N LEU A 123 7.21 -16.08 -14.73
CA LEU A 123 8.65 -16.13 -14.45
C LEU A 123 8.94 -16.66 -13.04
N ALA A 124 8.21 -16.21 -12.03
CA ALA A 124 8.37 -16.65 -10.65
C ALA A 124 8.11 -18.15 -10.46
N ILE A 125 7.22 -18.74 -11.25
CA ILE A 125 6.96 -20.18 -11.24
C ILE A 125 8.11 -20.98 -11.88
N GLU A 126 8.72 -20.46 -12.93
CA GLU A 126 9.81 -21.11 -13.66
C GLU A 126 11.16 -21.04 -12.94
N LEU A 127 11.36 -20.00 -12.08
CA LEU A 127 12.60 -19.82 -11.34
C LEU A 127 12.71 -20.76 -10.13
N ASP A 128 13.88 -21.38 -9.95
CA ASP A 128 14.21 -22.04 -8.69
C ASP A 128 14.72 -21.03 -7.64
N ALA A 129 14.87 -21.47 -6.38
CA ALA A 129 15.21 -20.59 -5.26
C ALA A 129 16.60 -19.92 -5.37
N SER A 130 17.49 -20.45 -6.23
CA SER A 130 18.87 -19.96 -6.41
C SER A 130 19.06 -19.16 -7.70
N ALA A 131 18.00 -18.96 -8.49
CA ALA A 131 18.09 -18.29 -9.79
C ALA A 131 18.28 -16.76 -9.63
N ASP A 132 19.05 -16.16 -10.55
CA ASP A 132 19.34 -14.73 -10.57
C ASP A 132 18.14 -13.85 -10.98
N GLY A 133 17.11 -14.45 -11.58
CA GLY A 133 15.93 -13.75 -12.10
C GLY A 133 14.97 -13.17 -11.06
N TRP A 134 15.12 -13.49 -9.78
CA TRP A 134 14.23 -13.00 -8.72
C TRP A 134 14.24 -11.47 -8.55
N ALA A 135 15.38 -10.84 -8.75
CA ALA A 135 15.48 -9.38 -8.73
C ALA A 135 14.64 -8.77 -9.85
N ASP A 136 14.65 -9.37 -11.03
CA ASP A 136 13.87 -8.93 -12.19
C ASP A 136 12.36 -9.17 -11.99
N VAL A 137 11.95 -10.24 -11.32
CA VAL A 137 10.53 -10.45 -10.90
C VAL A 137 10.07 -9.26 -10.05
N GLY A 138 10.86 -8.87 -9.06
CA GLY A 138 10.56 -7.73 -8.20
C GLY A 138 10.47 -6.41 -8.97
N ARG A 139 11.45 -6.14 -9.83
CA ARG A 139 11.48 -4.93 -10.67
C ARG A 139 10.33 -4.90 -11.68
N TRP A 140 10.02 -6.02 -12.31
CA TRP A 140 8.91 -6.13 -13.24
C TRP A 140 7.57 -5.82 -12.57
N ARG A 141 7.32 -6.40 -11.39
CA ARG A 141 6.13 -6.09 -10.57
C ARG A 141 6.05 -4.62 -10.21
N ALA A 142 7.18 -4.02 -9.81
CA ALA A 142 7.26 -2.61 -9.45
C ALA A 142 6.98 -1.70 -10.67
N THR A 143 7.58 -1.98 -11.82
CA THR A 143 7.35 -1.22 -13.06
C THR A 143 5.90 -1.32 -13.52
N ARG A 144 5.30 -2.51 -13.48
CA ARG A 144 3.89 -2.72 -13.81
C ARG A 144 2.97 -1.90 -12.92
N ARG A 145 3.25 -1.85 -11.63
CA ARG A 145 2.49 -1.04 -10.65
C ARG A 145 2.66 0.45 -10.92
N SER A 146 3.87 0.90 -11.13
CA SER A 146 4.18 2.30 -11.44
C SER A 146 3.52 2.75 -12.75
N LEU A 147 3.49 1.89 -13.77
CA LEU A 147 2.80 2.15 -15.03
C LEU A 147 1.30 2.34 -14.81
N ALA A 148 0.66 1.49 -14.02
CA ALA A 148 -0.77 1.61 -13.73
C ALA A 148 -1.09 2.94 -13.02
N ILE A 149 -0.27 3.35 -12.07
CA ILE A 149 -0.43 4.63 -11.35
C ILE A 149 -0.23 5.82 -12.30
N ALA A 150 0.81 5.81 -13.14
CA ALA A 150 1.07 6.86 -14.11
C ALA A 150 -0.05 6.99 -15.15
N GLN A 151 -0.59 5.87 -15.63
CA GLN A 151 -1.74 5.85 -16.54
C GLN A 151 -3.00 6.42 -15.86
N ALA A 152 -3.25 6.08 -14.60
CA ALA A 152 -4.35 6.63 -13.83
C ALA A 152 -4.20 8.15 -13.64
N ALA A 153 -3.01 8.64 -13.31
CA ALA A 153 -2.72 10.07 -13.18
C ALA A 153 -3.02 10.82 -14.49
N LEU A 154 -2.58 10.28 -15.63
CA LEU A 154 -2.84 10.87 -16.94
C LEU A 154 -4.35 10.90 -17.27
N GLN A 155 -5.09 9.84 -16.93
CA GLN A 155 -6.53 9.77 -17.13
C GLN A 155 -7.29 10.79 -16.27
N VAL A 156 -6.90 10.97 -15.02
CA VAL A 156 -7.49 11.97 -14.12
C VAL A 156 -7.26 13.37 -14.66
N ASP A 157 -6.05 13.70 -15.12
CA ASP A 157 -5.74 14.99 -15.74
C ASP A 157 -6.59 15.25 -17.00
N GLU A 158 -6.76 14.24 -17.84
CA GLU A 158 -7.62 14.34 -19.03
C GLU A 158 -9.09 14.60 -18.65
N ALA A 159 -9.60 13.88 -17.65
CA ALA A 159 -10.95 14.06 -17.16
C ALA A 159 -11.18 15.49 -16.63
N HIS A 160 -10.21 16.04 -15.88
CA HIS A 160 -10.27 17.42 -15.40
C HIS A 160 -10.30 18.43 -16.55
N ARG A 161 -9.44 18.28 -17.55
CA ARG A 161 -9.41 19.15 -18.72
C ARG A 161 -10.72 19.13 -19.49
N LEU A 162 -11.32 17.97 -19.68
CA LEU A 162 -12.61 17.83 -20.35
C LEU A 162 -13.77 18.44 -19.55
N ALA A 163 -13.70 18.36 -18.22
CA ALA A 163 -14.71 18.94 -17.34
C ALA A 163 -14.66 20.49 -17.30
N GLU A 164 -13.48 21.07 -17.52
CA GLU A 164 -13.25 22.52 -17.53
C GLU A 164 -13.47 23.17 -18.91
N ALA A 165 -13.61 22.37 -19.95
CA ALA A 165 -13.83 22.84 -21.33
C ALA A 165 -15.33 23.22 -21.60
#